data_58f6fb5593bf0b6c64525a888f1f24e6
#
_entry.id   58f6fb5593bf0b6c64525a888f1f24e6
#
_cell.length_a   1.000
_cell.length_b   1.000
_cell.length_c   1.000
_cell.angle_alpha   90.00
_cell.angle_beta   90.00
_cell.angle_gamma   90.00
#
_symmetry.space_group_name_H-M   'P 1'
#
loop_
_entity.id
_entity.type
_entity.pdbx_description
1 polymer ?
#
loop_
_entity_poly.entity_id
_entity_poly.type
_entity_poly.pdbx_seq_one_letter_code
_entity_poly.pdbx_strand_id
1 'polypeptide(L)'
;MESKKQSILTLLKNRTENYSDRVALGMKNQYGWKELTYSGVGLLSRKLASYLIDEIKVEKGEKVAILSESKPEFGACVFASILAGTITVPLDVKLTKYELKSILSDCLPSVILVSRKHLSMAKFLKQEISSIHTILVMDEPYYNIDETSIYQLPDNYDAKWRVRSSKSTAFIIYTSGTTGMPKGVETTFTNMLTQLDDLKYALDKILPFKNINLLSILPMNHLFEMTVGFSTFLNFGCSLYYTPSLKPKDILSIMKEKRVQFMIVVPAFLKLLKTTIESELNSESKIEQLKFNLKFHIAKFVPSYRIKKFMFRKVHDKFGGRFMGCISGGAPLDINVGKFFQRIGIRVFQGYGLSETSPVASINVDRHSDIASVGRPIKSFEAKVDSETGELLLKGPSVMKGYHNQPELTKEVIDEDGWFHTGDIAEIKNGGHIYITGRIKNMIVLSGGKKVFPEEVEAILEKSPLFSEVCVFGLSRTFGSKDGTEEIAAVIVPKQELIDKYNDDELGKAVRAEVKQLSTHLTAYKRPVNIIVSKSPLPRTATNKVKRKEVKALAQV
;
A
#
# COMPACT_ATOMS: atom_id res chain seq x y z
N MET A 1 33.96 5.97 13.64
CA MET A 1 32.87 6.64 14.39
C MET A 1 31.61 5.81 14.22
N GLU A 2 31.33 4.90 15.14
CA GLU A 2 30.06 4.19 15.19
C GLU A 2 28.97 5.20 15.52
N SER A 3 28.17 5.57 14.52
CA SER A 3 26.96 6.33 14.77
C SER A 3 26.12 5.47 15.70
N LYS A 4 25.78 5.97 16.89
CA LYS A 4 24.83 5.36 17.81
C LYS A 4 23.54 5.09 17.01
N LYS A 5 23.37 3.86 16.52
CA LYS A 5 22.14 3.44 15.86
C LYS A 5 21.03 3.62 16.87
N GLN A 6 20.18 4.62 16.63
CA GLN A 6 19.08 4.95 17.49
C GLN A 6 18.13 3.75 17.51
N SER A 7 17.91 3.14 18.66
CA SER A 7 16.94 2.03 18.77
C SER A 7 15.51 2.56 18.57
N ILE A 8 14.59 1.71 18.13
CA ILE A 8 13.18 2.10 17.98
C ILE A 8 12.57 2.56 19.31
N LEU A 9 13.05 2.02 20.44
CA LEU A 9 12.65 2.44 21.78
C LEU A 9 13.09 3.88 22.07
N THR A 10 14.32 4.24 21.70
CA THR A 10 14.83 5.60 21.83
C THR A 10 14.07 6.57 20.95
N LEU A 11 13.73 6.17 19.72
CA LEU A 11 12.89 6.97 18.81
C LEU A 11 11.52 7.24 19.44
N LEU A 12 10.86 6.20 19.94
CA LEU A 12 9.54 6.33 20.57
C LEU A 12 9.61 7.26 21.78
N LYS A 13 10.57 7.04 22.68
CA LYS A 13 10.77 7.88 23.87
C LYS A 13 10.98 9.34 23.47
N ASN A 14 11.94 9.61 22.59
CA ASN A 14 12.25 10.97 22.17
C ASN A 14 11.05 11.68 21.53
N ARG A 15 10.19 10.95 20.77
CA ARG A 15 9.02 11.56 20.13
C ARG A 15 7.90 11.84 21.12
N THR A 16 7.64 10.92 22.05
CA THR A 16 6.63 11.12 23.10
C THR A 16 7.00 12.27 24.04
N GLU A 17 8.28 12.52 24.28
CA GLU A 17 8.76 13.63 25.10
C GLU A 17 8.79 14.96 24.33
N ASN A 18 9.39 14.99 23.13
CA ASN A 18 9.60 16.23 22.36
C ASN A 18 8.32 16.80 21.73
N TYR A 19 7.27 15.99 21.55
CA TYR A 19 6.00 16.39 20.95
C TYR A 19 4.80 16.05 21.84
N SER A 20 4.99 16.04 23.17
CA SER A 20 4.05 15.49 24.16
C SER A 20 2.58 15.86 23.91
N ASP A 21 2.30 17.13 23.76
CA ASP A 21 0.92 17.68 23.68
C ASP A 21 0.37 17.73 22.27
N ARG A 22 1.19 17.36 21.28
CA ARG A 22 0.78 17.35 19.89
C ARG A 22 -0.06 16.11 19.60
N VAL A 23 -1.12 16.28 18.81
CA VAL A 23 -1.87 15.14 18.28
C VAL A 23 -0.93 14.29 17.41
N ALA A 24 -0.79 13.03 17.77
CA ALA A 24 -0.07 12.03 17.00
C ALA A 24 -1.02 11.30 16.05
N LEU A 25 -2.12 10.78 16.58
CA LEU A 25 -3.07 9.93 15.87
C LEU A 25 -4.50 10.42 16.13
N GLY A 26 -5.31 10.49 15.09
CA GLY A 26 -6.70 10.92 15.21
C GLY A 26 -7.64 10.17 14.26
N MET A 27 -8.89 10.02 14.65
CA MET A 27 -9.95 9.45 13.83
C MET A 27 -11.29 10.10 14.17
N LYS A 28 -12.08 10.40 13.14
CA LYS A 28 -13.44 10.90 13.32
C LYS A 28 -14.41 9.75 13.50
N ASN A 29 -15.22 9.78 14.55
CA ASN A 29 -16.32 8.86 14.78
C ASN A 29 -17.66 9.62 14.86
N GLN A 30 -18.74 8.94 15.22
CA GLN A 30 -20.06 9.56 15.33
C GLN A 30 -20.19 10.61 16.45
N TYR A 31 -19.29 10.59 17.43
CA TYR A 31 -19.26 11.52 18.56
C TYR A 31 -18.27 12.69 18.35
N GLY A 32 -17.52 12.71 17.26
CA GLY A 32 -16.50 13.72 16.94
C GLY A 32 -15.11 13.13 16.69
N TRP A 33 -14.09 13.90 17.03
CA TRP A 33 -12.70 13.46 16.87
C TRP A 33 -12.20 12.73 18.12
N LYS A 34 -11.73 11.49 17.95
CA LYS A 34 -10.92 10.78 18.93
C LYS A 34 -9.46 11.01 18.56
N GLU A 35 -8.72 11.68 19.43
CA GLU A 35 -7.33 12.04 19.19
C GLU A 35 -6.45 11.56 20.34
N LEU A 36 -5.32 10.97 19.99
CA LEU A 36 -4.25 10.62 20.92
C LEU A 36 -3.06 11.56 20.67
N THR A 37 -2.61 12.24 21.70
CA THR A 37 -1.34 13.01 21.66
C THR A 37 -0.15 12.05 21.61
N TYR A 38 1.04 12.57 21.35
CA TYR A 38 2.26 11.77 21.41
C TYR A 38 2.47 11.18 22.80
N SER A 39 2.24 11.96 23.86
CA SER A 39 2.28 11.46 25.24
C SER A 39 1.20 10.41 25.51
N GLY A 40 -0.01 10.62 24.99
CA GLY A 40 -1.12 9.66 25.09
C GLY A 40 -0.82 8.32 24.41
N VAL A 41 -0.25 8.34 23.20
CA VAL A 41 0.22 7.11 22.52
C VAL A 41 1.30 6.43 23.36
N GLY A 42 2.29 7.19 23.87
CA GLY A 42 3.34 6.65 24.71
C GLY A 42 2.82 6.05 26.01
N LEU A 43 1.84 6.70 26.65
CA LEU A 43 1.20 6.23 27.88
C LEU A 43 0.48 4.89 27.64
N LEU A 44 -0.41 4.85 26.64
CA LEU A 44 -1.18 3.66 26.31
C LEU A 44 -0.27 2.48 25.90
N SER A 45 0.80 2.78 25.15
CA SER A 45 1.79 1.77 24.76
C SER A 45 2.52 1.18 25.97
N ARG A 46 2.91 2.01 26.94
CA ARG A 46 3.59 1.56 28.17
C ARG A 46 2.67 0.73 29.05
N LYS A 47 1.41 1.17 29.27
CA LYS A 47 0.41 0.41 30.03
C LYS A 47 0.25 -0.99 29.44
N LEU A 48 -0.02 -1.05 28.15
CA LEU A 48 -0.24 -2.33 27.49
C LEU A 48 1.03 -3.20 27.50
N ALA A 49 2.20 -2.63 27.28
CA ALA A 49 3.46 -3.39 27.35
C ALA A 49 3.73 -3.95 28.74
N SER A 50 3.53 -3.17 29.83
CA SER A 50 3.66 -3.66 31.20
C SER A 50 2.69 -4.79 31.48
N TYR A 51 1.44 -4.64 31.07
CA TYR A 51 0.42 -5.69 31.25
C TYR A 51 0.79 -6.98 30.51
N LEU A 52 1.27 -6.88 29.27
CA LEU A 52 1.77 -8.03 28.51
C LEU A 52 2.95 -8.72 29.22
N ILE A 53 3.86 -7.94 29.82
CA ILE A 53 5.05 -8.48 30.50
C ILE A 53 4.72 -9.07 31.87
N ASP A 54 3.99 -8.33 32.71
CA ASP A 54 3.86 -8.61 34.13
C ASP A 54 2.63 -9.47 34.45
N GLU A 55 1.53 -9.30 33.71
CA GLU A 55 0.29 -10.04 33.95
C GLU A 55 0.13 -11.23 32.98
N ILE A 56 0.26 -10.97 31.68
CA ILE A 56 0.13 -12.03 30.67
C ILE A 56 1.37 -12.92 30.60
N LYS A 57 2.54 -12.41 31.08
CA LYS A 57 3.81 -13.13 31.10
C LYS A 57 4.34 -13.51 29.71
N VAL A 58 4.04 -12.70 28.69
CA VAL A 58 4.58 -12.98 27.34
C VAL A 58 6.10 -13.06 27.37
N GLU A 59 6.70 -13.94 26.58
CA GLU A 59 8.14 -14.08 26.49
C GLU A 59 8.72 -13.23 25.33
N LYS A 60 10.05 -12.99 25.37
CA LYS A 60 10.74 -12.32 24.26
C LYS A 60 10.64 -13.14 22.98
N GLY A 61 10.13 -12.53 21.91
CA GLY A 61 9.98 -13.18 20.61
C GLY A 61 8.66 -13.93 20.42
N GLU A 62 7.81 -13.99 21.44
CA GLU A 62 6.43 -14.41 21.23
C GLU A 62 5.70 -13.48 20.28
N LYS A 63 4.67 -14.00 19.62
CA LYS A 63 3.92 -13.25 18.62
C LYS A 63 2.66 -12.68 19.25
N VAL A 64 2.40 -11.41 18.96
CA VAL A 64 1.16 -10.71 19.31
C VAL A 64 0.45 -10.33 18.01
N ALA A 65 -0.70 -10.90 17.78
CA ALA A 65 -1.53 -10.60 16.61
C ALA A 65 -2.37 -9.35 16.84
N ILE A 66 -2.54 -8.52 15.80
CA ILE A 66 -3.44 -7.36 15.81
C ILE A 66 -4.51 -7.55 14.75
N LEU A 67 -5.76 -7.70 15.15
CA LEU A 67 -6.92 -7.83 14.25
C LEU A 67 -7.83 -6.61 14.38
N SER A 68 -7.55 -5.59 13.60
CA SER A 68 -8.27 -4.31 13.65
C SER A 68 -8.21 -3.56 12.33
N GLU A 69 -9.23 -2.78 12.05
CA GLU A 69 -9.18 -1.68 11.11
C GLU A 69 -8.16 -0.61 11.57
N SER A 70 -7.75 0.27 10.63
CA SER A 70 -6.85 1.39 10.97
C SER A 70 -7.55 2.37 11.91
N LYS A 71 -6.93 2.58 13.07
CA LYS A 71 -7.43 3.47 14.13
C LYS A 71 -6.28 3.89 15.06
N PRO A 72 -6.45 4.96 15.88
CA PRO A 72 -5.36 5.45 16.74
C PRO A 72 -4.74 4.40 17.65
N GLU A 73 -5.55 3.51 18.23
CA GLU A 73 -5.08 2.48 19.14
C GLU A 73 -4.17 1.45 18.47
N PHE A 74 -4.32 1.23 17.16
CA PHE A 74 -3.47 0.30 16.41
C PHE A 74 -1.99 0.67 16.57
N GLY A 75 -1.67 1.96 16.42
CA GLY A 75 -0.30 2.45 16.59
C GLY A 75 0.23 2.24 18.01
N ALA A 76 -0.58 2.49 19.04
CA ALA A 76 -0.21 2.23 20.43
C ALA A 76 0.05 0.74 20.69
N CYS A 77 -0.76 -0.15 20.10
CA CYS A 77 -0.58 -1.62 20.20
C CYS A 77 0.71 -2.09 19.52
N VAL A 78 1.06 -1.53 18.35
CA VAL A 78 2.34 -1.80 17.69
C VAL A 78 3.52 -1.43 18.59
N PHE A 79 3.50 -0.23 19.18
CA PHE A 79 4.58 0.20 20.07
C PHE A 79 4.61 -0.63 21.37
N ALA A 80 3.45 -1.01 21.90
CA ALA A 80 3.39 -1.88 23.08
C ALA A 80 4.03 -3.24 22.84
N SER A 81 3.76 -3.86 21.69
CA SER A 81 4.36 -5.13 21.29
C SER A 81 5.90 -5.01 21.19
N ILE A 82 6.39 -3.90 20.61
CA ILE A 82 7.83 -3.62 20.54
C ILE A 82 8.44 -3.45 21.93
N LEU A 83 7.80 -2.70 22.82
CA LEU A 83 8.24 -2.46 24.21
C LEU A 83 8.26 -3.77 25.02
N ALA A 84 7.27 -4.64 24.81
CA ALA A 84 7.21 -5.95 25.43
C ALA A 84 8.25 -6.94 24.90
N GLY A 85 8.92 -6.61 23.79
CA GLY A 85 9.91 -7.47 23.14
C GLY A 85 9.29 -8.62 22.37
N THR A 86 8.04 -8.51 21.96
CA THR A 86 7.31 -9.49 21.14
C THR A 86 7.47 -9.24 19.64
N ILE A 87 6.91 -10.09 18.81
CA ILE A 87 6.82 -9.94 17.36
C ILE A 87 5.39 -9.57 17.02
N THR A 88 5.19 -8.47 16.31
CA THR A 88 3.87 -8.01 15.90
C THR A 88 3.42 -8.71 14.62
N VAL A 89 2.20 -9.27 14.62
CA VAL A 89 1.57 -9.89 13.45
C VAL A 89 0.28 -9.13 13.12
N PRO A 90 0.35 -8.11 12.27
CA PRO A 90 -0.84 -7.37 11.86
C PRO A 90 -1.65 -8.16 10.83
N LEU A 91 -2.95 -8.31 11.07
CA LEU A 91 -3.87 -9.14 10.28
C LEU A 91 -4.79 -8.28 9.43
N ASP A 92 -5.09 -8.73 8.22
CA ASP A 92 -6.09 -8.09 7.36
C ASP A 92 -7.51 -8.52 7.79
N VAL A 93 -8.31 -7.55 8.21
CA VAL A 93 -9.71 -7.76 8.64
C VAL A 93 -10.65 -8.21 7.53
N LYS A 94 -10.21 -8.17 6.28
CA LYS A 94 -10.97 -8.62 5.10
C LYS A 94 -10.77 -10.10 4.79
N LEU A 95 -9.80 -10.74 5.44
CA LEU A 95 -9.56 -12.17 5.27
C LEU A 95 -10.71 -12.98 5.86
N THR A 96 -10.97 -14.11 5.23
CA THR A 96 -11.93 -15.09 5.74
C THR A 96 -11.43 -15.75 7.02
N LYS A 97 -12.34 -16.35 7.78
CA LYS A 97 -11.99 -17.12 8.98
C LYS A 97 -10.97 -18.24 8.72
N TYR A 98 -11.02 -18.85 7.55
CA TYR A 98 -10.09 -19.92 7.16
C TYR A 98 -8.70 -19.40 6.85
N GLU A 99 -8.60 -18.28 6.16
CA GLU A 99 -7.32 -17.62 5.88
C GLU A 99 -6.67 -17.12 7.17
N LEU A 100 -7.45 -16.49 8.06
CA LEU A 100 -6.96 -16.05 9.37
C LEU A 100 -6.50 -17.23 10.22
N LYS A 101 -7.27 -18.35 10.25
CA LYS A 101 -6.86 -19.58 10.94
C LYS A 101 -5.54 -20.11 10.37
N SER A 102 -5.39 -20.17 9.05
CA SER A 102 -4.15 -20.62 8.41
C SER A 102 -2.94 -19.77 8.82
N ILE A 103 -3.07 -18.44 8.79
CA ILE A 103 -2.01 -17.51 9.21
C ILE A 103 -1.65 -17.71 10.67
N LEU A 104 -2.65 -17.80 11.55
CA LEU A 104 -2.41 -17.90 12.98
C LEU A 104 -1.89 -19.29 13.38
N SER A 105 -2.23 -20.34 12.63
CA SER A 105 -1.62 -21.67 12.80
C SER A 105 -0.16 -21.72 12.38
N ASP A 106 0.27 -20.86 11.45
CA ASP A 106 1.68 -20.76 11.03
C ASP A 106 2.51 -19.95 12.04
N CYS A 107 2.00 -18.79 12.51
CA CYS A 107 2.77 -17.93 13.41
C CYS A 107 2.56 -18.19 14.90
N LEU A 108 1.52 -18.90 15.30
CA LEU A 108 1.22 -19.30 16.69
C LEU A 108 1.33 -18.11 17.68
N PRO A 109 0.48 -17.10 17.60
CA PRO A 109 0.53 -15.98 18.53
C PRO A 109 -0.04 -16.40 19.90
N SER A 110 0.47 -15.80 20.96
CA SER A 110 -0.03 -16.00 22.33
C SER A 110 -1.18 -15.05 22.70
N VAL A 111 -1.21 -13.87 22.06
CA VAL A 111 -2.17 -12.80 22.35
C VAL A 111 -2.78 -12.28 21.05
N ILE A 112 -4.07 -11.96 21.08
CA ILE A 112 -4.75 -11.17 20.04
C ILE A 112 -5.18 -9.82 20.65
N LEU A 113 -4.71 -8.72 20.05
CA LEU A 113 -5.23 -7.37 20.24
C LEU A 113 -6.30 -7.13 19.16
N VAL A 114 -7.53 -6.84 19.55
CA VAL A 114 -8.65 -6.80 18.61
C VAL A 114 -9.50 -5.57 18.78
N SER A 115 -9.98 -4.99 17.64
CA SER A 115 -11.05 -4.00 17.73
C SER A 115 -12.37 -4.67 18.05
N ARG A 116 -13.26 -3.97 18.78
CA ARG A 116 -14.58 -4.46 19.15
C ARG A 116 -15.34 -5.04 17.95
N LYS A 117 -15.23 -4.42 16.81
CA LYS A 117 -15.87 -4.83 15.57
C LYS A 117 -15.53 -6.26 15.16
N HIS A 118 -14.33 -6.74 15.50
CA HIS A 118 -13.82 -8.05 15.11
C HIS A 118 -13.69 -9.03 16.29
N LEU A 119 -14.27 -8.69 17.46
CA LEU A 119 -14.17 -9.49 18.69
C LEU A 119 -14.73 -10.90 18.52
N SER A 120 -15.86 -11.06 17.84
CA SER A 120 -16.45 -12.40 17.57
C SER A 120 -15.50 -13.29 16.76
N MET A 121 -14.80 -12.70 15.79
CA MET A 121 -13.78 -13.40 15.02
C MET A 121 -12.58 -13.82 15.90
N ALA A 122 -12.12 -12.92 16.77
CA ALA A 122 -11.02 -13.24 17.69
C ALA A 122 -11.39 -14.37 18.68
N LYS A 123 -12.63 -14.37 19.20
CA LYS A 123 -13.15 -15.46 20.05
C LYS A 123 -13.16 -16.80 19.31
N PHE A 124 -13.64 -16.82 18.08
CA PHE A 124 -13.60 -18.01 17.23
C PHE A 124 -12.15 -18.50 17.04
N LEU A 125 -11.23 -17.60 16.66
CA LEU A 125 -9.82 -17.94 16.43
C LEU A 125 -9.14 -18.48 17.70
N LYS A 126 -9.46 -17.94 18.88
CA LYS A 126 -8.96 -18.46 20.17
C LYS A 126 -9.42 -19.88 20.44
N GLN A 127 -10.64 -20.26 20.07
CA GLN A 127 -11.13 -21.62 20.20
C GLN A 127 -10.42 -22.61 19.27
N GLU A 128 -10.03 -22.14 18.09
CA GLU A 128 -9.43 -22.95 17.04
C GLU A 128 -7.89 -23.08 17.13
N ILE A 129 -7.23 -22.15 17.84
CA ILE A 129 -5.77 -22.03 17.92
C ILE A 129 -5.33 -22.07 19.39
N SER A 130 -4.78 -23.19 19.81
CA SER A 130 -4.44 -23.46 21.22
C SER A 130 -3.36 -22.52 21.79
N SER A 131 -2.50 -21.92 20.94
CA SER A 131 -1.49 -20.95 21.39
C SER A 131 -2.09 -19.64 21.88
N ILE A 132 -3.32 -19.29 21.45
CA ILE A 132 -3.98 -18.04 21.81
C ILE A 132 -4.66 -18.18 23.16
N HIS A 133 -4.03 -17.69 24.21
CA HIS A 133 -4.63 -17.74 25.55
C HIS A 133 -5.26 -16.41 25.97
N THR A 134 -4.94 -15.28 25.34
CA THR A 134 -5.45 -13.96 25.74
C THR A 134 -6.00 -13.16 24.55
N ILE A 135 -7.15 -12.53 24.77
CA ILE A 135 -7.73 -11.51 23.89
C ILE A 135 -7.83 -10.20 24.67
N LEU A 136 -7.33 -9.09 24.11
CA LEU A 136 -7.48 -7.75 24.65
C LEU A 136 -8.19 -6.85 23.62
N VAL A 137 -9.19 -6.09 24.09
CA VAL A 137 -9.97 -5.21 23.24
C VAL A 137 -9.29 -3.83 23.16
N MET A 138 -9.10 -3.33 21.95
CA MET A 138 -8.42 -2.05 21.68
C MET A 138 -9.33 -0.82 21.90
N ASP A 139 -10.64 -1.03 21.96
CA ASP A 139 -11.61 0.05 22.14
C ASP A 139 -11.82 0.38 23.61
N GLU A 140 -12.38 1.56 23.88
CA GLU A 140 -12.83 1.92 25.23
C GLU A 140 -13.83 0.91 25.79
N PRO A 141 -13.90 0.75 27.12
CA PRO A 141 -14.83 -0.18 27.75
C PRO A 141 -16.27 0.07 27.30
N TYR A 142 -17.04 -1.00 27.17
CA TYR A 142 -18.45 -0.95 26.84
C TYR A 142 -19.23 -1.99 27.62
N TYR A 143 -20.48 -1.71 27.95
CA TYR A 143 -21.33 -2.64 28.66
C TYR A 143 -21.43 -3.97 27.89
N ASN A 144 -21.41 -5.09 28.62
CA ASN A 144 -21.55 -6.46 28.12
C ASN A 144 -20.38 -7.01 27.28
N ILE A 145 -19.15 -6.56 27.53
CA ILE A 145 -17.94 -7.18 26.99
C ILE A 145 -17.12 -7.70 28.16
N ASP A 146 -16.90 -9.02 28.21
CA ASP A 146 -16.14 -9.69 29.28
C ASP A 146 -14.61 -9.52 29.10
N GLU A 147 -14.15 -9.25 27.85
CA GLU A 147 -12.74 -9.10 27.55
C GLU A 147 -12.22 -7.74 28.03
N THR A 148 -11.02 -7.77 28.60
CA THR A 148 -10.33 -6.58 29.12
C THR A 148 -10.01 -5.59 27.99
N SER A 149 -10.44 -4.35 28.17
CA SER A 149 -10.04 -3.24 27.30
C SER A 149 -8.63 -2.73 27.68
N ILE A 150 -7.85 -2.33 26.66
CA ILE A 150 -6.54 -1.71 26.90
C ILE A 150 -6.63 -0.39 27.68
N TYR A 151 -7.80 0.22 27.75
CA TYR A 151 -8.06 1.44 28.54
C TYR A 151 -8.34 1.16 30.03
N GLN A 152 -8.63 -0.10 30.38
CA GLN A 152 -8.88 -0.52 31.77
C GLN A 152 -7.64 -1.09 32.46
N LEU A 153 -6.51 -1.13 31.74
CA LEU A 153 -5.27 -1.66 32.28
C LEU A 153 -4.76 -0.80 33.43
N PRO A 154 -4.15 -1.41 34.46
CA PRO A 154 -3.58 -0.70 35.62
C PRO A 154 -2.56 0.37 35.20
N ASP A 155 -2.45 1.43 36.00
CA ASP A 155 -1.46 2.49 35.82
C ASP A 155 -0.05 2.12 36.32
N ASN A 156 0.24 0.85 36.45
CA ASN A 156 1.53 0.33 36.84
C ASN A 156 2.44 0.20 35.60
N TYR A 157 3.58 0.90 35.60
CA TYR A 157 4.53 0.96 34.46
C TYR A 157 5.94 0.52 34.84
N ASP A 158 6.11 -0.27 35.86
CA ASP A 158 7.42 -0.66 36.40
C ASP A 158 8.11 -1.74 35.57
N ALA A 159 7.44 -2.26 34.53
CA ALA A 159 8.02 -3.27 33.66
C ALA A 159 9.27 -2.76 32.96
N LYS A 160 10.34 -3.54 33.04
CA LYS A 160 11.56 -3.26 32.28
C LYS A 160 11.33 -3.59 30.80
N TRP A 161 11.45 -2.58 29.95
CA TRP A 161 11.32 -2.77 28.50
C TRP A 161 12.30 -3.82 27.97
N ARG A 162 11.81 -4.71 27.15
CA ARG A 162 12.56 -5.87 26.68
C ARG A 162 13.24 -5.56 25.35
N VAL A 163 14.46 -5.00 25.44
CA VAL A 163 15.28 -4.74 24.25
C VAL A 163 15.63 -6.04 23.55
N ARG A 164 15.47 -6.07 22.23
CA ARG A 164 15.88 -7.18 21.36
C ARG A 164 17.00 -6.73 20.43
N SER A 165 17.79 -7.69 19.95
CA SER A 165 18.82 -7.43 18.94
C SER A 165 18.20 -6.74 17.71
N SER A 166 18.96 -5.83 17.11
CA SER A 166 18.52 -5.17 15.86
C SER A 166 18.26 -6.14 14.70
N LYS A 167 18.90 -7.31 14.73
CA LYS A 167 18.68 -8.39 13.75
C LYS A 167 17.44 -9.27 14.07
N SER A 168 16.81 -9.07 15.22
CA SER A 168 15.59 -9.82 15.58
C SER A 168 14.41 -9.38 14.72
N THR A 169 13.52 -10.31 14.43
CA THR A 169 12.24 -10.07 13.74
C THR A 169 11.36 -9.17 14.59
N ALA A 170 10.91 -8.05 14.05
CA ALA A 170 9.98 -7.11 14.67
C ALA A 170 8.54 -7.37 14.23
N PHE A 171 8.37 -7.71 12.95
CA PHE A 171 7.07 -7.98 12.33
C PHE A 171 7.11 -9.25 11.49
N ILE A 172 5.97 -9.94 11.43
CA ILE A 172 5.68 -10.94 10.41
C ILE A 172 4.47 -10.41 9.63
N ILE A 173 4.69 -10.05 8.37
CA ILE A 173 3.65 -9.49 7.50
C ILE A 173 3.23 -10.55 6.50
N TYR A 174 1.98 -11.02 6.61
CA TYR A 174 1.47 -12.02 5.67
C TYR A 174 1.03 -11.37 4.37
N THR A 175 1.52 -11.91 3.26
CA THR A 175 1.19 -11.48 1.90
C THR A 175 0.51 -12.62 1.15
N SER A 176 -0.37 -12.27 0.21
CA SER A 176 -1.01 -13.28 -0.66
C SER A 176 0.05 -13.96 -1.54
N GLY A 177 0.38 -15.20 -1.23
CA GLY A 177 1.28 -16.02 -2.02
C GLY A 177 0.69 -16.37 -3.39
N THR A 178 1.56 -16.59 -4.38
CA THR A 178 1.15 -17.08 -5.72
C THR A 178 0.65 -18.52 -5.71
N THR A 179 0.97 -19.27 -4.66
CA THR A 179 0.58 -20.66 -4.43
C THR A 179 -0.77 -20.82 -3.71
N GLY A 180 -1.42 -19.69 -3.36
CA GLY A 180 -2.71 -19.69 -2.63
C GLY A 180 -2.57 -19.60 -1.11
N MET A 181 -1.44 -20.04 -0.52
CA MET A 181 -1.19 -19.90 0.91
C MET A 181 -0.46 -18.60 1.21
N PRO A 182 -0.88 -17.83 2.25
CA PRO A 182 -0.19 -16.63 2.66
C PRO A 182 1.25 -16.92 3.11
N LYS A 183 2.18 -16.02 2.77
CA LYS A 183 3.60 -16.11 3.16
C LYS A 183 3.91 -15.03 4.20
N GLY A 184 4.47 -15.40 5.32
CA GLY A 184 4.89 -14.47 6.37
C GLY A 184 6.27 -13.87 6.07
N VAL A 185 6.34 -12.59 5.77
CA VAL A 185 7.60 -11.85 5.55
C VAL A 185 8.14 -11.38 6.89
N GLU A 186 9.34 -11.85 7.28
CA GLU A 186 10.01 -11.43 8.51
C GLU A 186 10.78 -10.12 8.32
N THR A 187 10.27 -9.05 8.92
CA THR A 187 10.91 -7.72 8.94
C THR A 187 11.62 -7.51 10.27
N THR A 188 12.93 -7.22 10.25
CA THR A 188 13.75 -7.00 11.45
C THR A 188 13.71 -5.54 11.89
N PHE A 189 14.18 -5.27 13.13
CA PHE A 189 14.40 -3.89 13.59
C PHE A 189 15.41 -3.14 12.72
N THR A 190 16.46 -3.82 12.21
CA THR A 190 17.41 -3.20 11.27
C THR A 190 16.70 -2.77 9.99
N ASN A 191 15.86 -3.62 9.42
CA ASN A 191 15.10 -3.26 8.21
C ASN A 191 14.28 -1.99 8.44
N MET A 192 13.53 -1.92 9.53
CA MET A 192 12.70 -0.77 9.87
C MET A 192 13.50 0.51 10.08
N LEU A 193 14.53 0.46 10.93
CA LEU A 193 15.34 1.63 11.25
C LEU A 193 16.04 2.19 10.01
N THR A 194 16.55 1.30 9.16
CA THR A 194 17.16 1.71 7.88
C THR A 194 16.14 2.40 6.98
N GLN A 195 14.93 1.85 6.86
CA GLN A 195 13.85 2.48 6.09
C GLN A 195 13.51 3.88 6.63
N LEU A 196 13.40 4.04 7.96
CA LEU A 196 13.11 5.35 8.55
C LEU A 196 14.20 6.39 8.24
N ASP A 197 15.48 5.99 8.31
CA ASP A 197 16.62 6.87 8.00
C ASP A 197 16.66 7.23 6.51
N ASP A 198 16.44 6.27 5.61
CA ASP A 198 16.44 6.49 4.17
C ASP A 198 15.27 7.36 3.72
N LEU A 199 14.06 7.08 4.22
CA LEU A 199 12.88 7.87 3.93
C LEU A 199 13.02 9.29 4.50
N LYS A 200 13.61 9.43 5.68
CA LYS A 200 13.95 10.74 6.21
C LYS A 200 14.86 11.51 5.26
N TYR A 201 15.96 10.90 4.83
CA TYR A 201 16.91 11.53 3.91
C TYR A 201 16.27 11.93 2.58
N ALA A 202 15.40 11.08 2.01
CA ALA A 202 14.73 11.35 0.75
C ALA A 202 13.68 12.46 0.88
N LEU A 203 12.88 12.43 1.95
CA LEU A 203 11.74 13.32 2.12
C LEU A 203 12.12 14.68 2.70
N ASP A 204 13.18 14.80 3.49
CA ASP A 204 13.67 16.08 4.04
C ASP A 204 13.95 17.13 2.94
N LYS A 205 14.30 16.67 1.74
CA LYS A 205 14.58 17.56 0.60
C LYS A 205 13.34 18.18 -0.04
N ILE A 206 12.16 17.59 0.20
CA ILE A 206 10.93 17.92 -0.54
C ILE A 206 9.77 18.37 0.36
N LEU A 207 9.78 18.00 1.63
CA LEU A 207 8.71 18.29 2.57
C LEU A 207 9.22 19.14 3.74
N PRO A 208 8.55 20.27 4.05
CA PRO A 208 8.79 20.99 5.30
C PRO A 208 8.10 20.24 6.43
N PHE A 209 8.74 19.25 7.02
CA PHE A 209 8.16 18.36 8.05
C PHE A 209 7.66 19.01 9.34
N LYS A 210 7.79 20.32 9.48
CA LYS A 210 7.24 21.02 10.63
C LYS A 210 5.72 21.14 10.49
N ASN A 211 4.98 20.47 11.37
CA ASN A 211 3.52 20.57 11.51
C ASN A 211 2.71 20.05 10.30
N ILE A 212 3.07 18.90 9.75
CA ILE A 212 2.30 18.23 8.70
C ILE A 212 1.17 17.40 9.32
N ASN A 213 -0.03 17.56 8.77
CA ASN A 213 -1.17 16.68 8.98
C ASN A 213 -1.31 15.75 7.79
N LEU A 214 -1.22 14.46 8.06
CA LEU A 214 -1.34 13.38 7.10
C LEU A 214 -2.71 12.74 7.19
N LEU A 215 -3.32 12.40 6.06
CA LEU A 215 -4.48 11.53 6.03
C LEU A 215 -4.07 10.14 5.56
N SER A 216 -4.33 9.14 6.40
CA SER A 216 -4.15 7.73 6.08
C SER A 216 -5.46 7.13 5.57
N ILE A 217 -5.38 6.48 4.41
CA ILE A 217 -6.50 5.75 3.79
C ILE A 217 -6.16 4.27 3.55
N LEU A 218 -4.93 3.89 3.82
CA LEU A 218 -4.47 2.52 3.63
C LEU A 218 -4.57 1.72 4.92
N PRO A 219 -4.79 0.40 4.83
CA PRO A 219 -4.84 -0.45 6.01
C PRO A 219 -3.48 -0.56 6.71
N MET A 220 -3.47 -0.42 8.04
CA MET A 220 -2.26 -0.48 8.88
C MET A 220 -1.58 -1.86 8.90
N ASN A 221 -2.28 -2.93 8.53
CA ASN A 221 -1.69 -4.26 8.39
C ASN A 221 -0.75 -4.37 7.18
N HIS A 222 -0.78 -3.42 6.24
CA HIS A 222 0.16 -3.39 5.12
C HIS A 222 1.42 -2.60 5.48
N LEU A 223 2.58 -3.20 5.17
CA LEU A 223 3.87 -2.61 5.52
C LEU A 223 4.10 -1.23 4.91
N PHE A 224 3.51 -0.95 3.73
CA PHE A 224 3.59 0.37 3.10
C PHE A 224 2.97 1.47 3.98
N GLU A 225 1.77 1.24 4.53
CA GLU A 225 1.16 2.19 5.46
C GLU A 225 1.91 2.22 6.79
N MET A 226 2.23 1.05 7.34
CA MET A 226 2.91 0.94 8.64
C MET A 226 4.28 1.62 8.64
N THR A 227 5.06 1.50 7.57
CA THR A 227 6.40 2.11 7.49
C THR A 227 6.35 3.53 6.98
N VAL A 228 5.74 3.78 5.80
CA VAL A 228 5.75 5.09 5.16
C VAL A 228 4.74 6.03 5.81
N GLY A 229 3.47 5.59 5.96
CA GLY A 229 2.41 6.42 6.53
C GLY A 229 2.58 6.64 8.02
N PHE A 230 2.63 5.56 8.78
CA PHE A 230 2.63 5.61 10.24
C PHE A 230 4.02 5.91 10.82
N SER A 231 4.98 4.97 10.66
CA SER A 231 6.25 5.07 11.39
C SER A 231 7.10 6.26 10.96
N THR A 232 7.19 6.53 9.64
CA THR A 232 8.01 7.63 9.10
C THR A 232 7.46 8.98 9.54
N PHE A 233 6.16 9.25 9.33
CA PHE A 233 5.58 10.56 9.65
C PHE A 233 5.49 10.81 11.16
N LEU A 234 5.24 9.79 11.99
CA LEU A 234 5.35 9.94 13.44
C LEU A 234 6.79 10.25 13.87
N ASN A 235 7.79 9.63 13.23
CA ASN A 235 9.19 9.95 13.50
C ASN A 235 9.54 11.40 13.19
N PHE A 236 8.81 12.08 12.31
CA PHE A 236 8.94 13.51 12.03
C PHE A 236 8.11 14.42 12.95
N GLY A 237 7.35 13.87 13.89
CA GLY A 237 6.43 14.63 14.74
C GLY A 237 5.20 15.14 13.99
N CYS A 238 4.77 14.48 12.94
CA CYS A 238 3.55 14.79 12.20
C CYS A 238 2.30 14.25 12.89
N SER A 239 1.12 14.76 12.52
CA SER A 239 -0.15 14.24 12.97
C SER A 239 -0.75 13.34 11.87
N LEU A 240 -1.18 12.14 12.23
CA LEU A 240 -1.77 11.18 11.32
C LEU A 240 -3.25 11.00 11.62
N TYR A 241 -4.10 11.24 10.64
CA TYR A 241 -5.53 11.08 10.76
C TYR A 241 -6.00 9.87 9.95
N TYR A 242 -6.87 9.05 10.54
CA TYR A 242 -7.51 7.91 9.87
C TYR A 242 -8.91 8.29 9.40
N THR A 243 -9.38 7.63 8.36
CA THR A 243 -10.74 7.77 7.87
C THR A 243 -11.53 6.48 8.10
N PRO A 244 -12.76 6.56 8.62
CA PRO A 244 -13.63 5.39 8.75
C PRO A 244 -14.24 4.95 7.41
N SER A 245 -14.12 5.78 6.37
CA SER A 245 -14.77 5.58 5.07
C SER A 245 -13.87 6.05 3.93
N LEU A 246 -13.89 5.32 2.81
CA LEU A 246 -13.22 5.72 1.57
C LEU A 246 -14.11 6.52 0.63
N LYS A 247 -15.30 6.93 1.06
CA LYS A 247 -16.19 7.79 0.26
C LYS A 247 -15.54 9.16 0.07
N PRO A 248 -15.50 9.70 -1.16
CA PRO A 248 -14.86 11.00 -1.45
C PRO A 248 -15.33 12.14 -0.55
N LYS A 249 -16.63 12.20 -0.24
CA LYS A 249 -17.22 13.22 0.63
C LYS A 249 -16.60 13.21 2.04
N ASP A 250 -16.43 12.03 2.63
CA ASP A 250 -15.88 11.89 3.98
C ASP A 250 -14.39 12.27 4.00
N ILE A 251 -13.63 11.82 2.99
CA ILE A 251 -12.23 12.17 2.81
C ILE A 251 -12.04 13.69 2.67
N LEU A 252 -12.81 14.34 1.79
CA LEU A 252 -12.74 15.79 1.59
C LEU A 252 -13.13 16.57 2.87
N SER A 253 -14.11 16.08 3.64
CA SER A 253 -14.48 16.67 4.93
C SER A 253 -13.30 16.66 5.90
N ILE A 254 -12.65 15.49 6.06
CA ILE A 254 -11.46 15.33 6.92
C ILE A 254 -10.31 16.22 6.44
N MET A 255 -10.07 16.26 5.12
CA MET A 255 -9.01 17.09 4.54
C MET A 255 -9.19 18.57 4.86
N LYS A 256 -10.43 19.06 4.82
CA LYS A 256 -10.76 20.45 5.20
C LYS A 256 -10.62 20.68 6.70
N GLU A 257 -11.24 19.85 7.53
CA GLU A 257 -11.28 20.01 9.00
C GLU A 257 -9.89 19.96 9.61
N LYS A 258 -9.06 18.99 9.19
CA LYS A 258 -7.71 18.79 9.72
C LYS A 258 -6.62 19.47 8.89
N ARG A 259 -7.01 20.26 7.86
CA ARG A 259 -6.07 21.00 7.01
C ARG A 259 -4.95 20.10 6.49
N VAL A 260 -5.31 18.92 5.99
CA VAL A 260 -4.39 17.87 5.53
C VAL A 260 -3.47 18.40 4.44
N GLN A 261 -2.16 18.14 4.60
CA GLN A 261 -1.16 18.54 3.63
C GLN A 261 -0.67 17.39 2.77
N PHE A 262 -0.75 16.14 3.27
CA PHE A 262 -0.18 15.01 2.58
C PHE A 262 -0.99 13.72 2.75
N MET A 263 -0.88 12.79 1.81
CA MET A 263 -1.54 11.48 1.86
C MET A 263 -0.59 10.39 1.37
N ILE A 264 -0.77 9.18 1.89
CA ILE A 264 -0.23 7.95 1.31
C ILE A 264 -1.37 7.24 0.59
N VAL A 265 -1.16 6.92 -0.68
CA VAL A 265 -2.24 6.45 -1.56
C VAL A 265 -1.79 5.31 -2.47
N VAL A 266 -2.75 4.58 -3.01
CA VAL A 266 -2.54 3.69 -4.16
C VAL A 266 -3.00 4.38 -5.44
N PRO A 267 -2.46 4.01 -6.62
CA PRO A 267 -2.81 4.63 -7.91
C PRO A 267 -4.30 4.62 -8.23
N ALA A 268 -5.02 3.57 -7.85
CA ALA A 268 -6.47 3.48 -8.03
C ALA A 268 -7.23 4.63 -7.35
N PHE A 269 -6.76 5.07 -6.17
CA PHE A 269 -7.36 6.21 -5.48
C PHE A 269 -7.11 7.53 -6.23
N LEU A 270 -5.93 7.72 -6.81
CA LEU A 270 -5.65 8.89 -7.66
C LEU A 270 -6.53 8.89 -8.91
N LYS A 271 -6.72 7.73 -9.55
CA LYS A 271 -7.64 7.60 -10.68
C LYS A 271 -9.07 8.03 -10.29
N LEU A 272 -9.55 7.55 -9.13
CA LEU A 272 -10.87 7.94 -8.58
C LEU A 272 -10.96 9.45 -8.35
N LEU A 273 -9.98 10.06 -7.70
CA LEU A 273 -9.97 11.51 -7.45
C LEU A 273 -9.96 12.31 -8.76
N LYS A 274 -9.16 11.88 -9.76
CA LYS A 274 -9.14 12.51 -11.08
C LYS A 274 -10.53 12.46 -11.71
N THR A 275 -11.17 11.30 -11.77
CA THR A 275 -12.51 11.12 -12.32
C THR A 275 -13.55 11.99 -11.59
N THR A 276 -13.46 12.09 -10.27
CA THR A 276 -14.35 12.98 -9.48
C THR A 276 -14.16 14.45 -9.87
N ILE A 277 -12.93 14.93 -9.99
CA ILE A 277 -12.64 16.31 -10.41
C ILE A 277 -13.17 16.57 -11.82
N GLU A 278 -12.96 15.65 -12.76
CA GLU A 278 -13.41 15.76 -14.15
C GLU A 278 -14.94 15.74 -14.25
N SER A 279 -15.61 14.89 -13.49
CA SER A 279 -17.09 14.83 -13.43
C SER A 279 -17.69 16.14 -12.90
N GLU A 280 -17.11 16.68 -11.82
CA GLU A 280 -17.56 17.98 -11.30
C GLU A 280 -17.30 19.12 -12.29
N LEU A 281 -16.15 19.10 -12.98
CA LEU A 281 -15.86 20.08 -14.02
C LEU A 281 -16.87 20.02 -15.17
N ASN A 282 -17.26 18.80 -15.58
CA ASN A 282 -18.25 18.59 -16.65
C ASN A 282 -19.66 19.09 -16.25
N SER A 283 -19.97 19.19 -14.97
CA SER A 283 -21.22 19.78 -14.46
C SER A 283 -21.21 21.31 -14.39
N GLU A 284 -20.04 21.95 -14.53
CA GLU A 284 -19.89 23.40 -14.55
C GLU A 284 -20.30 23.98 -15.91
N SER A 285 -20.47 25.30 -15.98
CA SER A 285 -20.77 26.00 -17.23
C SER A 285 -19.68 25.80 -18.28
N LYS A 286 -20.03 25.83 -19.57
CA LYS A 286 -19.07 25.70 -20.68
C LYS A 286 -17.92 26.73 -20.60
N ILE A 287 -18.20 27.92 -20.06
CA ILE A 287 -17.19 28.98 -19.86
C ILE A 287 -16.18 28.55 -18.80
N GLU A 288 -16.60 27.97 -17.69
CA GLU A 288 -15.69 27.50 -16.64
C GLU A 288 -14.89 26.28 -17.10
N GLN A 289 -15.50 25.37 -17.86
CA GLN A 289 -14.78 24.26 -18.52
C GLN A 289 -13.70 24.78 -19.46
N LEU A 290 -14.00 25.79 -20.30
CA LEU A 290 -13.03 26.38 -21.22
C LEU A 290 -11.89 27.07 -20.47
N LYS A 291 -12.19 27.84 -19.41
CA LYS A 291 -11.19 28.47 -18.54
C LYS A 291 -10.28 27.43 -17.87
N PHE A 292 -10.84 26.33 -17.39
CA PHE A 292 -10.06 25.24 -16.81
C PHE A 292 -9.12 24.61 -17.84
N ASN A 293 -9.64 24.26 -19.01
CA ASN A 293 -8.87 23.64 -20.09
C ASN A 293 -7.72 24.54 -20.57
N LEU A 294 -7.98 25.85 -20.70
CA LEU A 294 -6.93 26.81 -21.05
C LEU A 294 -5.84 26.88 -19.98
N LYS A 295 -6.22 27.01 -18.71
CA LYS A 295 -5.27 26.96 -17.58
C LYS A 295 -4.51 25.65 -17.54
N PHE A 296 -5.17 24.52 -17.80
CA PHE A 296 -4.56 23.20 -17.80
C PHE A 296 -3.52 23.04 -18.92
N HIS A 297 -3.75 23.61 -20.09
CA HIS A 297 -2.78 23.69 -21.18
C HIS A 297 -1.56 24.56 -20.81
N ILE A 298 -1.80 25.76 -20.31
CA ILE A 298 -0.73 26.70 -19.89
C ILE A 298 0.11 26.10 -18.76
N ALA A 299 -0.52 25.40 -17.81
CA ALA A 299 0.15 24.78 -16.66
C ALA A 299 1.23 23.75 -17.05
N LYS A 300 1.20 23.20 -18.27
CA LYS A 300 2.25 22.34 -18.80
C LYS A 300 3.62 23.04 -18.80
N PHE A 301 3.64 24.35 -19.06
CA PHE A 301 4.85 25.16 -19.19
C PHE A 301 5.23 25.90 -17.91
N VAL A 302 4.39 25.85 -16.87
CA VAL A 302 4.64 26.51 -15.58
C VAL A 302 5.45 25.57 -14.68
N PRO A 303 6.69 25.88 -14.29
CA PRO A 303 7.50 24.99 -13.45
C PRO A 303 7.10 25.04 -11.97
N SER A 304 6.52 26.16 -11.51
CA SER A 304 6.22 26.40 -10.09
C SER A 304 4.91 25.76 -9.64
N TYR A 305 4.98 24.84 -8.69
CA TYR A 305 3.79 24.27 -8.04
C TYR A 305 2.94 25.31 -7.29
N ARG A 306 3.55 26.37 -6.77
CA ARG A 306 2.83 27.47 -6.10
C ARG A 306 1.95 28.23 -7.07
N ILE A 307 2.49 28.54 -8.28
CA ILE A 307 1.72 29.22 -9.34
C ILE A 307 0.60 28.32 -9.84
N LYS A 308 0.89 27.05 -10.11
CA LYS A 308 -0.15 26.07 -10.48
C LYS A 308 -1.26 25.98 -9.44
N LYS A 309 -0.91 25.89 -8.17
CA LYS A 309 -1.88 25.88 -7.05
C LYS A 309 -2.77 27.12 -7.08
N PHE A 310 -2.22 28.29 -7.34
CA PHE A 310 -3.00 29.52 -7.47
C PHE A 310 -3.93 29.47 -8.70
N MET A 311 -3.42 29.02 -9.86
CA MET A 311 -4.23 28.86 -11.08
C MET A 311 -5.45 27.96 -10.88
N PHE A 312 -5.30 26.89 -10.09
CA PHE A 312 -6.34 25.88 -9.80
C PHE A 312 -6.90 26.00 -8.39
N ARG A 313 -6.96 27.23 -7.83
CA ARG A 313 -7.40 27.47 -6.44
C ARG A 313 -8.75 26.83 -6.13
N LYS A 314 -9.74 26.91 -7.01
CA LYS A 314 -11.06 26.25 -6.81
C LYS A 314 -10.94 24.75 -6.51
N VAL A 315 -10.04 24.04 -7.21
CA VAL A 315 -9.77 22.62 -6.96
C VAL A 315 -9.09 22.43 -5.61
N HIS A 316 -8.07 23.24 -5.31
CA HIS A 316 -7.35 23.15 -4.03
C HIS A 316 -8.23 23.48 -2.82
N ASP A 317 -9.17 24.42 -2.94
CA ASP A 317 -10.11 24.77 -1.87
C ASP A 317 -11.02 23.57 -1.50
N LYS A 318 -11.35 22.71 -2.47
CA LYS A 318 -12.08 21.45 -2.21
C LYS A 318 -11.27 20.49 -1.33
N PHE A 319 -9.96 20.48 -1.46
CA PHE A 319 -9.02 19.72 -0.61
C PHE A 319 -8.62 20.47 0.68
N GLY A 320 -9.33 21.51 1.07
CA GLY A 320 -9.03 22.32 2.26
C GLY A 320 -7.89 23.33 2.09
N GLY A 321 -7.46 23.61 0.86
CA GLY A 321 -6.50 24.66 0.52
C GLY A 321 -5.04 24.39 0.93
N ARG A 322 -4.77 23.35 1.73
CA ARG A 322 -3.43 23.04 2.26
C ARG A 322 -2.77 21.83 1.62
N PHE A 323 -3.51 21.04 0.86
CA PHE A 323 -2.99 19.83 0.24
C PHE A 323 -1.83 20.13 -0.70
N MET A 324 -0.71 19.43 -0.52
CA MET A 324 0.53 19.63 -1.27
C MET A 324 0.83 18.46 -2.20
N GLY A 325 0.46 17.24 -1.81
CA GLY A 325 0.74 16.06 -2.60
C GLY A 325 0.57 14.74 -1.86
N CYS A 326 1.00 13.68 -2.52
CA CYS A 326 0.90 12.32 -2.00
C CYS A 326 2.10 11.46 -2.42
N ILE A 327 2.34 10.40 -1.65
CA ILE A 327 3.20 9.28 -2.06
C ILE A 327 2.29 8.18 -2.58
N SER A 328 2.52 7.73 -3.81
CA SER A 328 1.78 6.67 -4.47
C SER A 328 2.65 5.43 -4.60
N GLY A 329 2.17 4.29 -4.15
CA GLY A 329 2.90 3.03 -4.23
C GLY A 329 1.98 1.82 -4.27
N GLY A 330 2.58 0.63 -4.30
CA GLY A 330 1.87 -0.63 -4.26
C GLY A 330 1.27 -1.13 -5.58
N ALA A 331 1.17 -0.28 -6.61
CA ALA A 331 0.75 -0.64 -7.97
C ALA A 331 1.33 0.35 -8.98
N PRO A 332 1.37 0.04 -10.30
CA PRO A 332 1.75 0.98 -11.33
C PRO A 332 0.83 2.19 -11.39
N LEU A 333 1.40 3.39 -11.53
CA LEU A 333 0.65 4.63 -11.71
C LEU A 333 0.47 4.93 -13.19
N ASP A 334 -0.76 5.14 -13.63
CA ASP A 334 -1.04 5.69 -14.96
C ASP A 334 -0.36 7.06 -15.11
N ILE A 335 0.49 7.18 -16.12
CA ILE A 335 1.25 8.39 -16.42
C ILE A 335 0.33 9.60 -16.62
N ASN A 336 -0.84 9.43 -17.24
CA ASN A 336 -1.79 10.51 -17.48
C ASN A 336 -2.44 10.98 -16.18
N VAL A 337 -2.73 10.05 -15.26
CA VAL A 337 -3.22 10.39 -13.91
C VAL A 337 -2.15 11.17 -13.14
N GLY A 338 -0.91 10.71 -13.15
CA GLY A 338 0.19 11.42 -12.50
C GLY A 338 0.41 12.83 -13.08
N LYS A 339 0.47 12.94 -14.41
CA LYS A 339 0.60 14.23 -15.13
C LYS A 339 -0.58 15.17 -14.86
N PHE A 340 -1.80 14.63 -14.71
CA PHE A 340 -2.97 15.45 -14.37
C PHE A 340 -2.76 16.16 -13.03
N PHE A 341 -2.39 15.45 -11.97
CA PHE A 341 -2.16 16.05 -10.65
C PHE A 341 -0.99 17.02 -10.64
N GLN A 342 0.12 16.70 -11.33
CA GLN A 342 1.26 17.62 -11.46
C GLN A 342 0.87 18.93 -12.15
N ARG A 343 -0.03 18.89 -13.16
CA ARG A 343 -0.52 20.08 -13.87
C ARG A 343 -1.39 20.97 -12.99
N ILE A 344 -2.24 20.39 -12.16
CA ILE A 344 -3.07 21.18 -11.23
C ILE A 344 -2.34 21.60 -9.95
N GLY A 345 -1.02 21.32 -9.84
CA GLY A 345 -0.18 21.76 -8.73
C GLY A 345 -0.21 20.87 -7.50
N ILE A 346 -0.56 19.57 -7.66
CA ILE A 346 -0.48 18.54 -6.64
C ILE A 346 0.71 17.63 -6.97
N ARG A 347 1.65 17.49 -6.03
CA ARG A 347 2.83 16.63 -6.22
C ARG A 347 2.45 15.17 -6.05
N VAL A 348 2.90 14.33 -6.97
CA VAL A 348 2.77 12.88 -6.86
C VAL A 348 4.17 12.28 -6.85
N PHE A 349 4.55 11.66 -5.76
CA PHE A 349 5.79 10.93 -5.59
C PHE A 349 5.51 9.45 -5.72
N GLN A 350 6.17 8.77 -6.65
CA GLN A 350 6.04 7.34 -6.78
C GLN A 350 7.08 6.64 -5.91
N GLY A 351 6.66 5.61 -5.17
CA GLY A 351 7.51 4.67 -4.48
C GLY A 351 7.32 3.26 -5.04
N TYR A 352 8.40 2.52 -5.13
CA TYR A 352 8.41 1.11 -5.49
C TYR A 352 9.07 0.27 -4.40
N GLY A 353 8.54 -0.92 -4.27
CA GLY A 353 9.07 -1.97 -3.44
C GLY A 353 8.01 -3.00 -3.06
N LEU A 354 8.42 -3.93 -2.24
CA LEU A 354 7.70 -5.14 -1.87
C LEU A 354 7.71 -5.28 -0.34
N SER A 355 6.87 -6.12 0.22
CA SER A 355 6.97 -6.44 1.65
C SER A 355 8.36 -6.96 2.01
N GLU A 356 8.96 -7.70 1.09
CA GLU A 356 10.31 -8.25 1.16
C GLU A 356 11.42 -7.17 1.16
N THR A 357 11.11 -5.92 0.80
CA THR A 357 12.05 -4.78 0.84
C THR A 357 11.72 -3.73 1.90
N SER A 358 10.81 -4.01 2.82
CA SER A 358 10.48 -3.32 4.11
C SER A 358 9.95 -1.88 4.08
N PRO A 359 9.13 -1.40 3.19
CA PRO A 359 8.63 -1.86 1.89
C PRO A 359 9.18 -1.06 0.70
N VAL A 360 10.01 -0.01 0.93
CA VAL A 360 10.44 0.93 -0.12
C VAL A 360 11.86 0.61 -0.57
N ALA A 361 12.03 0.35 -1.87
CA ALA A 361 13.34 0.15 -2.48
C ALA A 361 13.76 1.34 -3.34
N SER A 362 12.80 2.03 -3.96
CA SER A 362 13.08 3.27 -4.71
C SER A 362 11.97 4.29 -4.53
N ILE A 363 12.30 5.56 -4.73
CA ILE A 363 11.35 6.67 -4.65
C ILE A 363 11.70 7.77 -5.65
N ASN A 364 10.68 8.30 -6.28
CA ASN A 364 10.78 9.36 -7.27
C ASN A 364 10.53 10.73 -6.64
N VAL A 365 11.58 11.32 -6.07
CA VAL A 365 11.53 12.62 -5.35
C VAL A 365 12.24 13.76 -6.08
N ASP A 366 12.84 13.51 -7.23
CA ASP A 366 13.57 14.54 -7.98
C ASP A 366 12.62 15.61 -8.54
N ARG A 367 13.09 16.87 -8.57
CA ARG A 367 12.27 18.01 -9.05
C ARG A 367 11.79 17.86 -10.50
N HIS A 368 12.58 17.20 -11.34
CA HIS A 368 12.32 16.97 -12.75
C HIS A 368 12.13 15.48 -13.05
N SER A 369 11.64 14.72 -12.05
CA SER A 369 11.47 13.30 -12.19
C SER A 369 10.42 12.94 -13.25
N ASP A 370 10.76 11.98 -14.10
CA ASP A 370 9.80 11.39 -15.03
C ASP A 370 8.75 10.62 -14.23
N ILE A 371 7.49 10.97 -14.42
CA ILE A 371 6.37 10.31 -13.73
C ILE A 371 6.21 8.82 -14.14
N ALA A 372 6.85 8.39 -15.22
CA ALA A 372 6.87 6.99 -15.63
C ALA A 372 7.87 6.15 -14.81
N SER A 373 8.84 6.80 -14.15
CA SER A 373 9.84 6.15 -13.31
C SER A 373 9.35 5.99 -11.87
N VAL A 374 9.71 4.89 -11.24
CA VAL A 374 9.53 4.69 -9.79
C VAL A 374 10.67 5.32 -8.97
N GLY A 375 11.54 6.07 -9.62
CA GLY A 375 12.62 6.81 -9.00
C GLY A 375 13.94 6.05 -8.92
N ARG A 376 14.84 6.55 -8.08
CA ARG A 376 16.14 5.94 -7.82
C ARG A 376 16.07 5.07 -6.58
N PRO A 377 16.95 4.06 -6.45
CA PRO A 377 17.11 3.35 -5.21
C PRO A 377 17.27 4.32 -4.03
N ILE A 378 16.62 4.02 -2.90
CA ILE A 378 16.88 4.76 -1.66
C ILE A 378 18.32 4.48 -1.20
N LYS A 379 18.84 5.33 -0.33
CA LYS A 379 20.28 5.40 -0.01
C LYS A 379 20.94 4.07 0.36
N SER A 380 20.21 3.18 1.03
CA SER A 380 20.75 1.92 1.51
C SER A 380 20.59 0.75 0.52
N PHE A 381 19.91 0.94 -0.62
CA PHE A 381 19.73 -0.09 -1.63
C PHE A 381 20.69 0.06 -2.80
N GLU A 382 21.26 -1.06 -3.20
CA GLU A 382 21.84 -1.28 -4.51
C GLU A 382 20.79 -1.92 -5.42
N ALA A 383 20.78 -1.54 -6.69
CA ALA A 383 19.89 -2.08 -7.70
C ALA A 383 20.65 -2.40 -8.97
N LYS A 384 20.38 -3.56 -9.56
CA LYS A 384 20.84 -3.94 -10.90
C LYS A 384 19.75 -4.67 -11.66
N VAL A 385 19.88 -4.69 -12.97
CA VAL A 385 19.02 -5.49 -13.85
C VAL A 385 19.84 -6.68 -14.30
N ASP A 386 19.29 -7.86 -14.13
CA ASP A 386 19.89 -9.09 -14.65
C ASP A 386 19.91 -9.06 -16.17
N SER A 387 21.05 -9.35 -16.77
CA SER A 387 21.29 -9.20 -18.22
C SER A 387 20.55 -10.23 -19.08
N GLU A 388 20.21 -11.38 -18.53
CA GLU A 388 19.55 -12.47 -19.27
C GLU A 388 18.04 -12.40 -19.16
N THR A 389 17.55 -12.15 -17.95
CA THR A 389 16.12 -12.17 -17.65
C THR A 389 15.46 -10.79 -17.72
N GLY A 390 16.23 -9.71 -17.54
CA GLY A 390 15.73 -8.36 -17.34
C GLY A 390 15.13 -8.13 -15.95
N GLU A 391 15.35 -9.06 -15.02
CA GLU A 391 14.83 -8.97 -13.65
C GLU A 391 15.54 -7.87 -12.85
N LEU A 392 14.76 -7.10 -12.09
CA LEU A 392 15.31 -6.17 -11.11
C LEU A 392 15.79 -6.95 -9.88
N LEU A 393 17.06 -6.81 -9.57
CA LEU A 393 17.68 -7.35 -8.38
C LEU A 393 18.01 -6.23 -7.41
N LEU A 394 17.71 -6.44 -6.12
CA LEU A 394 17.90 -5.47 -5.05
C LEU A 394 18.76 -6.04 -3.93
N LYS A 395 19.71 -5.25 -3.41
CA LYS A 395 20.54 -5.63 -2.28
C LYS A 395 20.61 -4.50 -1.27
N GLY A 396 20.44 -4.81 0.01
CA GLY A 396 20.54 -3.79 1.06
C GLY A 396 20.02 -4.28 2.41
N PRO A 397 20.29 -3.53 3.49
CA PRO A 397 19.93 -3.89 4.86
C PRO A 397 18.42 -3.87 5.13
N SER A 398 17.62 -3.38 4.19
CA SER A 398 16.16 -3.41 4.26
C SER A 398 15.52 -4.59 3.50
N VAL A 399 16.31 -5.47 2.88
CA VAL A 399 15.82 -6.77 2.41
C VAL A 399 15.41 -7.59 3.63
N MET A 400 14.27 -8.27 3.54
CA MET A 400 13.70 -9.09 4.60
C MET A 400 14.71 -10.11 5.16
N LYS A 401 14.48 -10.56 6.37
CA LYS A 401 15.25 -11.68 6.93
C LYS A 401 14.97 -13.00 6.21
N GLY A 402 13.75 -13.18 5.74
CA GLY A 402 13.27 -14.36 5.03
C GLY A 402 11.77 -14.56 5.19
N TYR A 403 11.26 -15.64 4.63
CA TYR A 403 9.90 -16.08 4.85
C TYR A 403 9.80 -16.93 6.11
N HIS A 404 8.82 -16.62 6.95
CA HIS A 404 8.57 -17.32 8.21
C HIS A 404 8.32 -18.80 7.97
N ASN A 405 9.02 -19.66 8.69
CA ASN A 405 8.96 -21.13 8.56
C ASN A 405 9.23 -21.69 7.14
N GLN A 406 9.78 -20.88 6.20
CA GLN A 406 9.98 -21.28 4.81
C GLN A 406 11.41 -20.95 4.33
N PRO A 407 12.46 -21.60 4.88
CA PRO A 407 13.86 -21.31 4.53
C PRO A 407 14.19 -21.63 3.07
N GLU A 408 13.64 -22.69 2.50
CA GLU A 408 13.92 -23.06 1.09
C GLU A 408 13.34 -22.01 0.14
N LEU A 409 12.11 -21.55 0.39
CA LEU A 409 11.54 -20.47 -0.40
C LEU A 409 12.33 -19.15 -0.26
N THR A 410 12.95 -18.92 0.90
CA THR A 410 13.84 -17.76 1.11
C THR A 410 15.06 -17.84 0.22
N LYS A 411 15.68 -19.02 0.11
CA LYS A 411 16.85 -19.27 -0.77
C LYS A 411 16.51 -19.11 -2.26
N GLU A 412 15.26 -19.39 -2.66
CA GLU A 412 14.82 -19.18 -4.05
C GLU A 412 14.80 -17.70 -4.46
N VAL A 413 14.62 -16.78 -3.49
CA VAL A 413 14.44 -15.34 -3.76
C VAL A 413 15.59 -14.47 -3.23
N ILE A 414 16.47 -14.98 -2.38
CA ILE A 414 17.68 -14.28 -1.92
C ILE A 414 18.85 -15.20 -2.23
N ASP A 415 19.70 -14.78 -3.17
CA ASP A 415 20.86 -15.55 -3.60
C ASP A 415 22.00 -15.52 -2.55
N GLU A 416 23.06 -16.31 -2.79
CA GLU A 416 24.21 -16.42 -1.90
C GLU A 416 24.98 -15.11 -1.73
N ASP A 417 24.93 -14.23 -2.72
CA ASP A 417 25.53 -12.89 -2.69
C ASP A 417 24.64 -11.86 -1.97
N GLY A 418 23.43 -12.24 -1.56
CA GLY A 418 22.45 -11.41 -0.86
C GLY A 418 21.64 -10.49 -1.78
N TRP A 419 21.56 -10.77 -3.08
CA TRP A 419 20.62 -10.11 -3.98
C TRP A 419 19.24 -10.74 -3.86
N PHE A 420 18.26 -9.87 -3.68
CA PHE A 420 16.85 -10.25 -3.67
C PHE A 420 16.28 -10.19 -5.08
N HIS A 421 15.76 -11.30 -5.55
CA HIS A 421 15.06 -11.48 -6.81
C HIS A 421 13.63 -11.00 -6.69
N THR A 422 13.33 -9.84 -7.31
CA THR A 422 12.02 -9.18 -7.12
C THR A 422 10.88 -9.83 -7.89
N GLY A 423 11.18 -10.57 -8.93
CA GLY A 423 10.23 -11.08 -9.91
C GLY A 423 9.66 -9.97 -10.81
N ASP A 424 10.14 -8.73 -10.71
CA ASP A 424 9.74 -7.61 -11.54
C ASP A 424 10.79 -7.35 -12.63
N ILE A 425 10.35 -7.10 -13.85
CA ILE A 425 11.21 -6.72 -14.98
C ILE A 425 11.36 -5.20 -14.99
N ALA A 426 12.57 -4.73 -15.19
CA ALA A 426 12.86 -3.30 -15.14
C ALA A 426 13.96 -2.87 -16.12
N GLU A 427 14.01 -1.57 -16.35
CA GLU A 427 15.13 -0.88 -16.98
C GLU A 427 15.67 0.18 -16.03
N ILE A 428 16.99 0.31 -15.95
CA ILE A 428 17.67 1.39 -15.21
C ILE A 428 18.30 2.33 -16.23
N LYS A 429 17.83 3.56 -16.27
CA LYS A 429 18.31 4.60 -17.20
C LYS A 429 18.26 5.99 -16.58
N ASN A 430 18.69 7.01 -17.34
CA ASN A 430 18.60 8.42 -16.94
C ASN A 430 19.20 8.69 -15.53
N GLY A 431 20.43 8.26 -15.31
CA GLY A 431 21.15 8.50 -14.06
C GLY A 431 20.66 7.66 -12.87
N GLY A 432 20.21 6.43 -13.11
CA GLY A 432 19.83 5.46 -12.08
C GLY A 432 18.33 5.39 -11.78
N HIS A 433 17.49 5.99 -12.62
CA HIS A 433 16.05 5.88 -12.50
C HIS A 433 15.57 4.49 -12.96
N ILE A 434 14.72 3.86 -12.13
CA ILE A 434 14.13 2.54 -12.36
C ILE A 434 12.78 2.71 -13.05
N TYR A 435 12.56 1.94 -14.11
CA TYR A 435 11.29 1.83 -14.85
C TYR A 435 10.84 0.38 -14.81
N ILE A 436 9.73 0.11 -14.12
CA ILE A 436 9.15 -1.24 -14.06
C ILE A 436 8.32 -1.45 -15.33
N THR A 437 8.62 -2.51 -16.07
CA THR A 437 7.99 -2.82 -17.36
C THR A 437 7.07 -4.03 -17.31
N GLY A 438 7.20 -4.89 -16.29
CA GLY A 438 6.34 -6.07 -16.13
C GLY A 438 6.71 -6.95 -14.94
N ARG A 439 6.07 -8.13 -14.88
CA ARG A 439 6.38 -9.18 -13.91
C ARG A 439 6.69 -10.50 -14.57
N ILE A 440 7.73 -11.18 -14.13
CA ILE A 440 8.13 -12.50 -14.65
C ILE A 440 6.96 -13.49 -14.59
N LYS A 441 6.25 -13.54 -13.46
CA LYS A 441 5.11 -14.46 -13.24
C LYS A 441 3.89 -14.20 -14.14
N ASN A 442 3.78 -13.00 -14.70
CA ASN A 442 2.68 -12.62 -15.59
C ASN A 442 3.08 -12.75 -17.06
N MET A 443 4.36 -12.97 -17.35
CA MET A 443 4.89 -13.04 -18.70
C MET A 443 4.17 -14.13 -19.51
N ILE A 444 3.68 -13.75 -20.66
CA ILE A 444 3.04 -14.63 -21.64
C ILE A 444 4.12 -15.10 -22.61
N VAL A 445 4.29 -16.42 -22.72
CA VAL A 445 5.24 -17.01 -23.67
C VAL A 445 4.49 -17.51 -24.89
N LEU A 446 4.61 -16.77 -25.98
CA LEU A 446 3.95 -17.09 -27.24
C LEU A 446 4.69 -18.22 -28.00
N SER A 447 4.01 -18.81 -28.97
CA SER A 447 4.65 -19.74 -29.92
C SER A 447 5.86 -19.07 -30.58
N GLY A 448 6.99 -19.75 -30.54
CA GLY A 448 8.28 -19.21 -31.04
C GLY A 448 9.09 -18.44 -29.99
N GLY A 449 8.76 -18.58 -28.69
CA GLY A 449 9.56 -18.06 -27.56
C GLY A 449 9.47 -16.55 -27.34
N LYS A 450 8.58 -15.85 -28.04
CA LYS A 450 8.38 -14.40 -27.81
C LYS A 450 7.73 -14.16 -26.47
N LYS A 451 8.33 -13.29 -25.67
CA LYS A 451 7.84 -12.89 -24.36
C LYS A 451 6.99 -11.62 -24.47
N VAL A 452 5.81 -11.61 -23.86
CA VAL A 452 4.90 -10.46 -23.80
C VAL A 452 4.51 -10.22 -22.36
N PHE A 453 4.65 -8.99 -21.90
CA PHE A 453 4.20 -8.59 -20.57
C PHE A 453 2.77 -8.05 -20.68
N PRO A 454 1.80 -8.64 -19.95
CA PRO A 454 0.41 -8.18 -19.97
C PRO A 454 0.27 -6.69 -19.68
N GLU A 455 1.08 -6.16 -18.79
CA GLU A 455 1.06 -4.77 -18.36
C GLU A 455 1.33 -3.79 -19.51
N GLU A 456 2.14 -4.17 -20.49
CA GLU A 456 2.40 -3.34 -21.68
C GLU A 456 1.14 -3.23 -22.56
N VAL A 457 0.38 -4.32 -22.68
CA VAL A 457 -0.85 -4.39 -23.46
C VAL A 457 -1.96 -3.65 -22.71
N GLU A 458 -2.10 -3.90 -21.41
CA GLU A 458 -3.05 -3.21 -20.52
C GLU A 458 -2.87 -1.69 -20.59
N ALA A 459 -1.64 -1.19 -20.52
CA ALA A 459 -1.32 0.24 -20.59
C ALA A 459 -1.77 0.91 -21.91
N ILE A 460 -1.89 0.17 -23.00
CA ILE A 460 -2.42 0.68 -24.27
C ILE A 460 -3.94 0.64 -24.26
N LEU A 461 -4.55 -0.47 -23.81
CA LEU A 461 -6.00 -0.65 -23.82
C LEU A 461 -6.70 0.26 -22.79
N GLU A 462 -6.07 0.51 -21.64
CA GLU A 462 -6.57 1.44 -20.63
C GLU A 462 -6.66 2.92 -21.07
N LYS A 463 -6.09 3.25 -22.23
CA LYS A 463 -6.25 4.60 -22.83
C LYS A 463 -7.65 4.82 -23.39
N SER A 464 -8.43 3.77 -23.60
CA SER A 464 -9.80 3.89 -24.08
C SER A 464 -10.67 4.70 -23.10
N PRO A 465 -11.41 5.70 -23.57
CA PRO A 465 -12.41 6.35 -22.75
C PRO A 465 -13.63 5.45 -22.49
N LEU A 466 -13.77 4.33 -23.20
CA LEU A 466 -14.91 3.40 -23.14
C LEU A 466 -14.75 2.31 -22.08
N PHE A 467 -13.52 2.05 -21.63
CA PHE A 467 -13.22 0.96 -20.69
C PHE A 467 -13.09 1.47 -19.25
N SER A 468 -13.65 0.73 -18.31
CA SER A 468 -13.47 0.96 -16.87
C SER A 468 -12.30 0.14 -16.32
N GLU A 469 -12.20 -1.15 -16.74
CA GLU A 469 -11.16 -2.07 -16.33
C GLU A 469 -10.67 -2.93 -17.49
N VAL A 470 -9.38 -3.28 -17.41
CA VAL A 470 -8.71 -4.16 -18.38
C VAL A 470 -7.85 -5.16 -17.62
N CYS A 471 -7.87 -6.43 -18.03
CA CYS A 471 -6.96 -7.44 -17.54
C CYS A 471 -6.49 -8.32 -18.69
N VAL A 472 -5.18 -8.41 -18.90
CA VAL A 472 -4.56 -9.20 -19.97
C VAL A 472 -3.82 -10.40 -19.37
N PHE A 473 -3.92 -11.57 -20.01
CA PHE A 473 -3.23 -12.79 -19.58
C PHE A 473 -3.04 -13.76 -20.74
N GLY A 474 -2.18 -14.76 -20.54
CA GLY A 474 -2.00 -15.87 -21.48
C GLY A 474 -3.08 -16.93 -21.32
N LEU A 475 -3.77 -17.29 -22.40
CA LEU A 475 -4.60 -18.49 -22.48
C LEU A 475 -3.82 -19.61 -23.17
N SER A 476 -3.75 -20.78 -22.52
CA SER A 476 -3.16 -21.98 -23.14
C SER A 476 -4.05 -22.48 -24.26
N ARG A 477 -3.47 -22.77 -25.41
CA ARG A 477 -4.16 -23.46 -26.50
C ARG A 477 -4.27 -24.95 -26.18
N THR A 478 -5.46 -25.49 -26.28
CA THR A 478 -5.78 -26.89 -25.99
C THR A 478 -5.92 -27.76 -27.24
N PHE A 479 -5.82 -27.17 -28.43
CA PHE A 479 -6.00 -27.91 -29.70
C PHE A 479 -5.09 -27.40 -30.81
N GLY A 480 -4.53 -28.32 -31.59
CA GLY A 480 -3.82 -28.07 -32.83
C GLY A 480 -2.29 -28.11 -32.73
N SER A 481 -1.61 -27.79 -33.85
CA SER A 481 -0.13 -27.83 -33.97
C SER A 481 0.67 -26.87 -33.04
N LYS A 482 -0.02 -26.12 -32.21
CA LYS A 482 0.54 -25.17 -31.24
C LYS A 482 0.14 -25.49 -29.79
N ASP A 483 -0.20 -26.74 -29.54
CA ASP A 483 -0.53 -27.23 -28.20
C ASP A 483 0.60 -26.88 -27.20
N GLY A 484 0.25 -26.44 -26.00
CA GLY A 484 1.21 -25.99 -24.97
C GLY A 484 1.75 -24.55 -25.12
N THR A 485 1.30 -23.79 -26.15
CA THR A 485 1.62 -22.36 -26.28
C THR A 485 0.51 -21.46 -25.77
N GLU A 486 0.85 -20.24 -25.34
CA GLU A 486 -0.12 -19.25 -24.89
C GLU A 486 -0.53 -18.30 -26.02
N GLU A 487 -1.77 -17.83 -25.96
CA GLU A 487 -2.29 -16.69 -26.73
C GLU A 487 -2.66 -15.55 -25.80
N ILE A 488 -2.56 -14.32 -26.30
CA ILE A 488 -2.93 -13.14 -25.51
C ILE A 488 -4.45 -13.02 -25.47
N ALA A 489 -5.01 -13.08 -24.27
CA ALA A 489 -6.40 -12.80 -23.98
C ALA A 489 -6.55 -11.50 -23.18
N ALA A 490 -7.63 -10.78 -23.41
CA ALA A 490 -8.00 -9.59 -22.67
C ALA A 490 -9.45 -9.68 -22.17
N VAL A 491 -9.65 -9.50 -20.85
CA VAL A 491 -10.96 -9.25 -20.26
C VAL A 491 -11.13 -7.75 -20.13
N ILE A 492 -12.20 -7.23 -20.72
CA ILE A 492 -12.56 -5.81 -20.74
C ILE A 492 -13.85 -5.60 -19.98
N VAL A 493 -13.84 -4.69 -19.04
CA VAL A 493 -15.07 -4.18 -18.39
C VAL A 493 -15.37 -2.81 -19.00
N PRO A 494 -16.42 -2.68 -19.80
CA PRO A 494 -16.84 -1.39 -20.35
C PRO A 494 -17.34 -0.45 -19.24
N LYS A 495 -17.40 0.86 -19.52
CA LYS A 495 -18.09 1.80 -18.66
C LYS A 495 -19.59 1.55 -18.66
N GLN A 496 -20.25 1.89 -17.54
CA GLN A 496 -21.70 1.68 -17.38
C GLN A 496 -22.52 2.33 -18.49
N GLU A 497 -22.13 3.52 -18.94
CA GLU A 497 -22.78 4.25 -20.03
C GLU A 497 -22.81 3.44 -21.35
N LEU A 498 -21.78 2.64 -21.59
CA LEU A 498 -21.70 1.78 -22.79
C LEU A 498 -22.55 0.52 -22.62
N ILE A 499 -22.58 -0.04 -21.40
CA ILE A 499 -23.39 -1.21 -21.06
C ILE A 499 -24.88 -0.88 -21.17
N ASP A 500 -25.28 0.31 -20.72
CA ASP A 500 -26.67 0.74 -20.75
C ASP A 500 -27.15 1.11 -22.17
N LYS A 501 -26.22 1.43 -23.07
CA LYS A 501 -26.51 1.88 -24.43
C LYS A 501 -26.71 0.74 -25.42
N TYR A 502 -26.02 -0.38 -25.26
CA TYR A 502 -25.94 -1.46 -26.24
C TYR A 502 -26.46 -2.79 -25.68
N ASN A 503 -27.07 -3.61 -26.53
CA ASN A 503 -27.29 -5.03 -26.24
C ASN A 503 -25.95 -5.80 -26.25
N ASP A 504 -25.96 -7.09 -25.88
CA ASP A 504 -24.74 -7.88 -25.69
C ASP A 504 -23.90 -8.03 -26.95
N ASP A 505 -24.56 -8.23 -28.09
CA ASP A 505 -23.89 -8.38 -29.39
C ASP A 505 -23.27 -7.07 -29.87
N GLU A 506 -23.99 -5.96 -29.71
CA GLU A 506 -23.52 -4.63 -30.07
C GLU A 506 -22.38 -4.18 -29.15
N LEU A 507 -22.51 -4.44 -27.84
CA LEU A 507 -21.48 -4.16 -26.85
C LEU A 507 -20.20 -4.92 -27.17
N GLY A 508 -20.31 -6.22 -27.46
CA GLY A 508 -19.19 -7.06 -27.87
C GLY A 508 -18.51 -6.57 -29.16
N LYS A 509 -19.28 -6.12 -30.14
CA LYS A 509 -18.73 -5.54 -31.38
C LYS A 509 -18.04 -4.22 -31.14
N ALA A 510 -18.62 -3.32 -30.34
CA ALA A 510 -18.04 -2.03 -30.00
C ALA A 510 -16.72 -2.18 -29.22
N VAL A 511 -16.68 -3.07 -28.23
CA VAL A 511 -15.46 -3.35 -27.45
C VAL A 511 -14.35 -3.93 -28.34
N ARG A 512 -14.67 -4.91 -29.18
CA ARG A 512 -13.68 -5.52 -30.11
C ARG A 512 -13.15 -4.51 -31.13
N ALA A 513 -13.98 -3.62 -31.63
CA ALA A 513 -13.56 -2.56 -32.55
C ALA A 513 -12.58 -1.59 -31.86
N GLU A 514 -12.88 -1.17 -30.66
CA GLU A 514 -12.02 -0.28 -29.86
C GLU A 514 -10.67 -0.95 -29.51
N VAL A 515 -10.70 -2.20 -29.05
CA VAL A 515 -9.48 -2.98 -28.78
C VAL A 515 -8.64 -3.12 -30.05
N LYS A 516 -9.24 -3.39 -31.21
CA LYS A 516 -8.55 -3.49 -32.48
C LYS A 516 -7.90 -2.17 -32.87
N GLN A 517 -8.59 -1.05 -32.69
CA GLN A 517 -8.09 0.28 -32.98
C GLN A 517 -6.87 0.62 -32.10
N LEU A 518 -6.98 0.45 -30.79
CA LEU A 518 -5.89 0.72 -29.83
C LEU A 518 -4.71 -0.21 -30.04
N SER A 519 -4.97 -1.48 -30.41
CA SER A 519 -3.94 -2.48 -30.68
C SER A 519 -3.07 -2.15 -31.90
N THR A 520 -3.44 -1.18 -32.73
CA THR A 520 -2.57 -0.68 -33.81
C THR A 520 -1.27 -0.08 -33.31
N HIS A 521 -1.26 0.41 -32.06
CA HIS A 521 -0.07 0.91 -31.37
C HIS A 521 0.82 -0.20 -30.79
N LEU A 522 0.40 -1.46 -30.89
CA LEU A 522 1.15 -2.64 -30.46
C LEU A 522 1.74 -3.38 -31.67
N THR A 523 2.92 -3.96 -31.50
CA THR A 523 3.47 -4.93 -32.45
C THR A 523 2.49 -6.07 -32.66
N ALA A 524 2.41 -6.62 -33.84
CA ALA A 524 1.37 -7.59 -34.22
C ALA A 524 1.27 -8.78 -33.25
N TYR A 525 2.39 -9.31 -32.77
CA TYR A 525 2.42 -10.44 -31.83
C TYR A 525 1.97 -10.08 -30.39
N LYS A 526 1.90 -8.79 -30.02
CA LYS A 526 1.41 -8.33 -28.72
C LYS A 526 -0.10 -8.04 -28.71
N ARG A 527 -0.79 -8.18 -29.82
CA ARG A 527 -2.21 -7.85 -29.93
C ARG A 527 -3.07 -8.95 -29.33
N PRO A 528 -4.06 -8.63 -28.49
CA PRO A 528 -4.98 -9.63 -27.95
C PRO A 528 -5.76 -10.31 -29.08
N VAL A 529 -5.81 -11.63 -29.04
CA VAL A 529 -6.56 -12.47 -29.98
C VAL A 529 -7.94 -12.81 -29.41
N ASN A 530 -7.97 -13.11 -28.11
CA ASN A 530 -9.19 -13.43 -27.39
C ASN A 530 -9.65 -12.22 -26.58
N ILE A 531 -10.84 -11.67 -26.89
CA ILE A 531 -11.42 -10.52 -26.22
C ILE A 531 -12.72 -10.95 -25.55
N ILE A 532 -12.75 -10.87 -24.23
CA ILE A 532 -13.85 -11.26 -23.35
C ILE A 532 -14.42 -9.98 -22.74
N VAL A 533 -15.73 -9.79 -22.84
CA VAL A 533 -16.42 -8.64 -22.26
C VAL A 533 -17.08 -9.07 -20.96
N SER A 534 -16.73 -8.41 -19.86
CA SER A 534 -17.35 -8.59 -18.55
C SER A 534 -18.21 -7.38 -18.21
N LYS A 535 -19.45 -7.61 -17.77
CA LYS A 535 -20.31 -6.55 -17.21
C LYS A 535 -20.12 -6.34 -15.73
N SER A 536 -19.41 -7.26 -15.06
CA SER A 536 -19.10 -7.21 -13.65
C SER A 536 -17.66 -6.72 -13.42
N PRO A 537 -17.39 -6.00 -12.33
CA PRO A 537 -16.05 -5.60 -11.95
C PRO A 537 -15.13 -6.81 -11.78
N LEU A 538 -13.83 -6.62 -12.06
CA LEU A 538 -12.83 -7.68 -11.92
C LEU A 538 -12.54 -7.97 -10.44
N PRO A 539 -12.30 -9.25 -10.05
CA PRO A 539 -11.94 -9.63 -8.70
C PRO A 539 -10.63 -8.96 -8.26
N ARG A 540 -10.61 -8.44 -7.03
CA ARG A 540 -9.50 -7.64 -6.49
C ARG A 540 -9.06 -8.08 -5.10
N THR A 541 -7.79 -7.81 -4.80
CA THR A 541 -7.24 -7.95 -3.44
C THR A 541 -7.73 -6.83 -2.52
N ALA A 542 -7.45 -6.95 -1.21
CA ALA A 542 -7.72 -5.89 -0.23
C ALA A 542 -7.02 -4.55 -0.56
N THR A 543 -5.89 -4.60 -1.26
CA THR A 543 -5.16 -3.43 -1.79
C THR A 543 -5.63 -2.98 -3.17
N ASN A 544 -6.79 -3.46 -3.61
CA ASN A 544 -7.41 -3.11 -4.90
C ASN A 544 -6.62 -3.52 -6.15
N LYS A 545 -5.74 -4.53 -6.06
CA LYS A 545 -5.04 -5.14 -7.20
C LYS A 545 -5.94 -6.19 -7.85
N VAL A 546 -5.99 -6.23 -9.19
CA VAL A 546 -6.72 -7.27 -9.93
C VAL A 546 -6.10 -8.65 -9.65
N LYS A 547 -6.93 -9.62 -9.30
CA LYS A 547 -6.54 -11.02 -9.10
C LYS A 547 -6.52 -11.75 -10.45
N ARG A 548 -5.48 -11.54 -11.25
CA ARG A 548 -5.36 -12.04 -12.63
C ARG A 548 -5.64 -13.56 -12.75
N LYS A 549 -5.24 -14.37 -11.76
CA LYS A 549 -5.54 -15.81 -11.75
C LYS A 549 -7.05 -16.10 -11.69
N GLU A 550 -7.78 -15.37 -10.83
CA GLU A 550 -9.24 -15.53 -10.73
C GLU A 550 -9.93 -15.04 -12.01
N VAL A 551 -9.46 -13.92 -12.59
CA VAL A 551 -9.95 -13.43 -13.89
C VAL A 551 -9.72 -14.46 -15.00
N LYS A 552 -8.52 -15.08 -15.05
CA LYS A 552 -8.20 -16.14 -16.01
C LYS A 552 -9.11 -17.36 -15.83
N ALA A 553 -9.37 -17.77 -14.59
CA ALA A 553 -10.27 -18.89 -14.30
C ALA A 553 -11.72 -18.62 -14.75
N LEU A 554 -12.23 -17.41 -14.48
CA LEU A 554 -13.57 -16.99 -14.93
C LEU A 554 -13.69 -16.90 -16.46
N ALA A 555 -12.61 -16.62 -17.15
CA ALA A 555 -12.57 -16.52 -18.61
C ALA A 555 -12.45 -17.88 -19.33
N GLN A 556 -12.20 -18.97 -18.62
CA GLN A 556 -12.09 -20.34 -19.15
C GLN A 556 -13.38 -21.15 -18.97
N VAL A 557 -14.37 -20.60 -18.25
CA VAL A 557 -15.73 -21.16 -18.10
C VAL A 557 -16.66 -20.59 -19.18
#